data_0b6f1bd7aa7d8adfeec80e24399c2219
#
_entry.id   0b6f1bd7aa7d8adfeec80e24399c2219
#
_cell.length_a   1.000
_cell.length_b   1.000
_cell.length_c   1.000
_cell.angle_alpha   90.00
_cell.angle_beta   90.00
_cell.angle_gamma   90.00
#
_symmetry.space_group_name_H-M   'P 1'
#
loop_
_entity.id
_entity.type
_entity.pdbx_description
1 polymer ?
#
loop_
_entity_poly.entity_id
_entity_poly.type
_entity_poly.pdbx_seq_one_letter_code
_entity_poly.pdbx_strand_id
1 'polypeptide(L)'
;LINILSNAVKFTPEGGTVEFRIEELETCREPEHTRYRFTVRDTGIGMSEEFLSHIFDPFTRSNRTAGIEGTGLGLSITKGLVDLMGGTISVESRVGEGTTFCVELEGECADGMDSDVSEETDAGILEPGADTLLAGRRFLIAEDNAINAEIISELLRMFGAEPVLRQNGAQAVREFRDAPAGTYDAVLMDIQMPVMNGYEAARAIRETDREDAGTIPVIAMTANAFAEDIQAARDAGMTAHIAKPIDVGMLKNTLTRILGRTNKKKGK
;
A
#
# COMPACT_ATOMS: atom_id res chain seq x y z
N LEU A 1 -4.32 11.62 -2.52
CA LEU A 1 -5.32 10.76 -3.17
C LEU A 1 -6.00 9.82 -2.17
N ILE A 2 -5.28 9.17 -1.25
CA ILE A 2 -5.85 8.21 -0.27
C ILE A 2 -7.01 8.82 0.52
N ASN A 3 -6.87 10.06 1.01
CA ASN A 3 -7.96 10.75 1.73
C ASN A 3 -9.23 10.94 0.88
N ILE A 4 -9.07 11.21 -0.41
CA ILE A 4 -10.20 11.39 -1.34
C ILE A 4 -10.87 10.05 -1.59
N LEU A 5 -10.11 9.00 -1.90
CA LEU A 5 -10.62 7.65 -2.13
C LEU A 5 -11.30 7.08 -0.88
N SER A 6 -10.67 7.23 0.30
CA SER A 6 -11.25 6.81 1.57
C SER A 6 -12.58 7.51 1.86
N ASN A 7 -12.68 8.81 1.56
CA ASN A 7 -13.94 9.53 1.68
C ASN A 7 -14.99 9.02 0.67
N ALA A 8 -14.62 8.80 -0.57
CA ALA A 8 -15.53 8.27 -1.58
C ALA A 8 -16.14 6.92 -1.15
N VAL A 9 -15.31 5.98 -0.70
CA VAL A 9 -15.78 4.68 -0.17
C VAL A 9 -16.64 4.85 1.07
N LYS A 10 -16.23 5.70 2.01
CA LYS A 10 -16.88 5.92 3.30
C LYS A 10 -18.28 6.53 3.16
N PHE A 11 -18.48 7.41 2.20
CA PHE A 11 -19.74 8.16 2.01
C PHE A 11 -20.61 7.61 0.88
N THR A 12 -20.19 6.53 0.23
CA THR A 12 -21.01 5.80 -0.75
C THR A 12 -21.72 4.65 -0.05
N PRO A 13 -23.06 4.61 -0.08
CA PRO A 13 -23.83 3.53 0.52
C PRO A 13 -23.63 2.21 -0.23
N GLU A 14 -24.02 1.10 0.40
CA GLU A 14 -24.00 -0.23 -0.21
C GLU A 14 -24.77 -0.25 -1.54
N GLY A 15 -24.16 -0.84 -2.57
CA GLY A 15 -24.69 -0.84 -3.94
C GLY A 15 -24.32 0.40 -4.75
N GLY A 16 -23.66 1.41 -4.18
CA GLY A 16 -23.13 2.56 -4.90
C GLY A 16 -21.81 2.23 -5.61
N THR A 17 -21.31 3.18 -6.39
CA THR A 17 -20.12 3.04 -7.22
C THR A 17 -19.09 4.10 -6.86
N VAL A 18 -17.81 3.71 -6.82
CA VAL A 18 -16.66 4.61 -6.77
C VAL A 18 -15.80 4.34 -7.99
N GLU A 19 -15.56 5.36 -8.79
CA GLU A 19 -14.72 5.32 -10.00
C GLU A 19 -13.45 6.12 -9.75
N PHE A 20 -12.29 5.55 -10.07
CA PHE A 20 -11.01 6.25 -10.08
C PHE A 20 -10.43 6.21 -11.48
N ARG A 21 -10.07 7.40 -12.01
CA ARG A 21 -9.51 7.56 -13.33
C ARG A 21 -8.23 8.38 -13.28
N ILE A 22 -7.25 7.99 -14.08
CA ILE A 22 -6.02 8.76 -14.30
C ILE A 22 -5.96 9.06 -15.79
N GLU A 23 -5.75 10.32 -16.13
CA GLU A 23 -5.62 10.81 -17.49
C GLU A 23 -4.34 11.62 -17.62
N GLU A 24 -3.55 11.33 -18.63
CA GLU A 24 -2.44 12.16 -19.04
C GLU A 24 -3.00 13.30 -19.89
N LEU A 25 -2.75 14.54 -19.47
CA LEU A 25 -3.16 15.72 -20.22
C LEU A 25 -2.04 16.11 -21.17
N GLU A 26 -2.38 16.48 -22.39
CA GLU A 26 -1.39 16.89 -23.40
C GLU A 26 -0.42 17.92 -22.88
N THR A 27 0.82 17.68 -23.18
CA THR A 27 2.07 18.30 -22.73
C THR A 27 2.03 19.78 -22.38
N CYS A 28 2.62 20.09 -21.23
CA CYS A 28 3.07 21.42 -20.85
C CYS A 28 4.08 21.98 -21.86
N ARG A 29 4.31 23.30 -21.80
CA ARG A 29 5.17 24.08 -22.70
C ARG A 29 6.64 23.66 -22.74
N GLU A 30 7.05 22.71 -21.87
CA GLU A 30 8.39 22.15 -21.78
C GLU A 30 8.33 20.63 -22.02
N PRO A 31 9.20 20.08 -22.89
CA PRO A 31 9.16 18.68 -23.32
C PRO A 31 9.46 17.65 -22.22
N GLU A 32 9.85 18.09 -21.03
CA GLU A 32 10.26 17.24 -19.91
C GLU A 32 9.17 17.11 -18.81
N HIS A 33 8.02 17.81 -18.95
CA HIS A 33 6.96 17.78 -17.95
C HIS A 33 5.65 17.33 -18.55
N THR A 34 4.98 16.43 -17.84
CA THR A 34 3.63 15.92 -18.16
C THR A 34 2.67 16.28 -17.04
N ARG A 35 1.45 16.66 -17.39
CA ARG A 35 0.37 16.91 -16.43
C ARG A 35 -0.55 15.71 -16.38
N TYR A 36 -0.82 15.25 -15.17
CA TYR A 36 -1.75 14.16 -14.88
C TYR A 36 -2.98 14.69 -14.18
N ARG A 37 -4.16 14.18 -14.59
CA ARG A 37 -5.44 14.41 -13.93
C ARG A 37 -5.88 13.12 -13.24
N PHE A 38 -6.14 13.22 -11.94
CA PHE A 38 -6.67 12.15 -11.11
C PHE A 38 -8.13 12.51 -10.79
N THR A 39 -9.08 11.70 -11.24
CA THR A 39 -10.51 11.91 -11.00
C THR A 39 -11.02 10.80 -10.10
N VAL A 40 -11.66 11.16 -8.99
CA VAL A 40 -12.38 10.23 -8.10
C VAL A 40 -13.85 10.65 -8.11
N ARG A 41 -14.72 9.77 -8.60
CA ARG A 41 -16.16 9.97 -8.66
C ARG A 41 -16.86 8.93 -7.82
N ASP A 42 -17.80 9.36 -7.00
CA ASP A 42 -18.67 8.48 -6.22
C ASP A 42 -20.14 8.78 -6.47
N THR A 43 -21.01 7.81 -6.21
CA THR A 43 -22.48 7.94 -6.23
C THR A 43 -23.03 8.01 -4.80
N GLY A 44 -22.28 8.62 -3.89
CA GLY A 44 -22.59 8.73 -2.48
C GLY A 44 -23.65 9.77 -2.15
N ILE A 45 -23.71 10.12 -0.86
CA ILE A 45 -24.71 11.05 -0.32
C ILE A 45 -24.58 12.49 -0.87
N GLY A 46 -23.44 12.83 -1.45
CA GLY A 46 -23.13 14.17 -1.94
C GLY A 46 -23.12 15.24 -0.85
N MET A 47 -22.89 16.48 -1.26
CA MET A 47 -22.68 17.62 -0.38
C MET A 47 -23.55 18.82 -0.79
N SER A 48 -23.92 19.66 0.18
CA SER A 48 -24.62 20.92 -0.08
C SER A 48 -23.65 22.01 -0.55
N GLU A 49 -24.14 23.00 -1.30
CA GLU A 49 -23.33 24.15 -1.75
C GLU A 49 -22.69 24.91 -0.57
N GLU A 50 -23.43 25.05 0.54
CA GLU A 50 -22.92 25.67 1.76
C GLU A 50 -21.71 24.89 2.31
N PHE A 51 -21.77 23.56 2.34
CA PHE A 51 -20.67 22.72 2.82
C PHE A 51 -19.48 22.70 1.83
N LEU A 52 -19.75 22.71 0.52
CA LEU A 52 -18.72 22.76 -0.52
C LEU A 52 -17.84 24.00 -0.42
N SER A 53 -18.39 25.15 -0.02
CA SER A 53 -17.62 26.39 0.13
C SER A 53 -16.57 26.33 1.24
N HIS A 54 -16.68 25.37 2.17
CA HIS A 54 -15.80 25.20 3.33
C HIS A 54 -15.14 23.84 3.41
N ILE A 55 -15.25 23.00 2.35
CA ILE A 55 -14.81 21.60 2.41
C ILE A 55 -13.29 21.44 2.65
N PHE A 56 -12.51 22.43 2.27
CA PHE A 56 -11.06 22.46 2.47
C PHE A 56 -10.63 23.20 3.75
N ASP A 57 -11.56 23.77 4.52
CA ASP A 57 -11.26 24.42 5.79
C ASP A 57 -10.92 23.35 6.85
N PRO A 58 -9.92 23.57 7.70
CA PRO A 58 -9.58 22.65 8.77
C PRO A 58 -10.77 22.41 9.72
N PHE A 59 -10.91 21.17 10.19
CA PHE A 59 -11.95 20.73 11.13
C PHE A 59 -13.40 20.82 10.62
N THR A 60 -13.59 21.05 9.33
CA THR A 60 -14.92 21.12 8.73
C THR A 60 -15.56 19.73 8.66
N ARG A 61 -16.77 19.59 9.19
CA ARG A 61 -17.54 18.36 9.20
C ARG A 61 -19.00 18.65 8.83
N SER A 62 -19.62 17.78 8.04
CA SER A 62 -21.04 17.87 7.72
C SER A 62 -21.91 17.42 8.91
N ASN A 63 -22.91 18.21 9.27
CA ASN A 63 -23.89 17.83 10.30
C ASN A 63 -24.74 16.60 9.93
N ARG A 64 -24.76 16.20 8.65
CA ARG A 64 -25.50 15.03 8.15
C ARG A 64 -24.78 13.70 8.37
N THR A 65 -23.52 13.74 8.77
CA THR A 65 -22.67 12.55 8.98
C THR A 65 -22.43 12.30 10.47
N ALA A 66 -23.38 12.68 11.34
CA ALA A 66 -23.33 12.37 12.76
C ALA A 66 -23.26 10.85 12.95
N GLY A 67 -22.11 10.35 13.42
CA GLY A 67 -21.83 8.91 13.58
C GLY A 67 -20.74 8.34 12.67
N ILE A 68 -20.27 9.09 11.67
CA ILE A 68 -19.13 8.68 10.83
C ILE A 68 -17.85 9.33 11.38
N GLU A 69 -16.91 8.52 11.86
CA GLU A 69 -15.63 9.00 12.43
C GLU A 69 -14.79 9.75 11.40
N GLY A 70 -14.16 10.85 11.83
CA GLY A 70 -13.20 11.62 11.01
C GLY A 70 -12.78 12.90 11.71
N THR A 71 -11.53 13.30 11.56
CA THR A 71 -10.94 14.48 12.19
C THR A 71 -11.32 15.81 11.51
N GLY A 72 -11.84 15.77 10.28
CA GLY A 72 -12.07 16.97 9.46
C GLY A 72 -10.80 17.64 8.94
N LEU A 73 -9.64 16.96 9.03
CA LEU A 73 -8.35 17.48 8.58
C LEU A 73 -7.89 16.90 7.23
N GLY A 74 -8.45 15.77 6.79
CA GLY A 74 -7.94 15.05 5.61
C GLY A 74 -7.96 15.89 4.33
N LEU A 75 -9.06 16.57 4.02
CA LEU A 75 -9.17 17.36 2.78
C LEU A 75 -8.38 18.67 2.83
N SER A 76 -8.27 19.33 4.00
CA SER A 76 -7.41 20.52 4.16
C SER A 76 -5.93 20.18 4.00
N ILE A 77 -5.48 19.05 4.54
CA ILE A 77 -4.12 18.53 4.32
C ILE A 77 -3.91 18.17 2.84
N THR A 78 -4.88 17.51 2.21
CA THR A 78 -4.80 17.16 0.79
C THR A 78 -4.67 18.41 -0.08
N LYS A 79 -5.46 19.46 0.18
CA LYS A 79 -5.37 20.74 -0.53
C LYS A 79 -3.99 21.37 -0.35
N GLY A 80 -3.47 21.44 0.91
CA GLY A 80 -2.16 21.99 1.19
C GLY A 80 -1.03 21.23 0.48
N LEU A 81 -1.09 19.91 0.41
CA LEU A 81 -0.10 19.09 -0.30
C LEU A 81 -0.17 19.30 -1.81
N VAL A 82 -1.37 19.36 -2.41
CA VAL A 82 -1.55 19.63 -3.84
C VAL A 82 -1.02 21.02 -4.19
N ASP A 83 -1.27 22.04 -3.37
CA ASP A 83 -0.75 23.41 -3.57
C ASP A 83 0.78 23.46 -3.46
N LEU A 84 1.37 22.73 -2.49
CA LEU A 84 2.85 22.62 -2.37
C LEU A 84 3.50 21.94 -3.58
N MET A 85 2.78 21.03 -4.24
CA MET A 85 3.22 20.36 -5.46
C MET A 85 2.93 21.18 -6.73
N GLY A 86 2.44 22.42 -6.60
CA GLY A 86 2.10 23.28 -7.74
C GLY A 86 0.87 22.84 -8.52
N GLY A 87 0.09 21.92 -7.97
CA GLY A 87 -1.11 21.35 -8.60
C GLY A 87 -2.39 22.10 -8.29
N THR A 88 -3.50 21.58 -8.78
CA THR A 88 -4.84 22.06 -8.50
C THR A 88 -5.76 20.94 -8.00
N ILE A 89 -6.69 21.27 -7.12
CA ILE A 89 -7.77 20.38 -6.69
C ILE A 89 -9.10 21.09 -6.81
N SER A 90 -10.06 20.41 -7.41
CA SER A 90 -11.44 20.87 -7.54
C SER A 90 -12.41 19.78 -7.09
N VAL A 91 -13.64 20.20 -6.77
CA VAL A 91 -14.70 19.30 -6.32
C VAL A 91 -16.04 19.76 -6.87
N GLU A 92 -16.82 18.82 -7.37
CA GLU A 92 -18.20 18.99 -7.78
C GLU A 92 -19.06 17.98 -7.00
N SER A 93 -20.15 18.43 -6.40
CA SER A 93 -21.04 17.55 -5.64
C SER A 93 -22.46 18.09 -5.60
N ARG A 94 -23.41 17.16 -5.56
CA ARG A 94 -24.83 17.46 -5.31
C ARG A 94 -25.40 16.44 -4.35
N VAL A 95 -26.24 16.92 -3.45
CA VAL A 95 -26.92 16.06 -2.47
C VAL A 95 -27.71 14.97 -3.17
N GLY A 96 -27.38 13.70 -2.85
CA GLY A 96 -28.02 12.51 -3.42
C GLY A 96 -27.55 12.09 -4.81
N GLU A 97 -26.62 12.83 -5.45
CA GLU A 97 -26.05 12.50 -6.76
C GLU A 97 -24.60 12.02 -6.67
N GLY A 98 -23.94 12.23 -5.52
CA GLY A 98 -22.54 11.88 -5.28
C GLY A 98 -21.57 13.04 -5.39
N THR A 99 -20.27 12.72 -5.49
CA THR A 99 -19.18 13.70 -5.52
C THR A 99 -18.16 13.32 -6.59
N THR A 100 -17.57 14.33 -7.21
CA THR A 100 -16.41 14.19 -8.11
C THR A 100 -15.30 15.10 -7.63
N PHE A 101 -14.17 14.52 -7.23
CA PHE A 101 -12.92 15.23 -7.00
C PHE A 101 -12.02 15.12 -8.21
N CYS A 102 -11.36 16.22 -8.57
CA CYS A 102 -10.37 16.26 -9.62
C CYS A 102 -9.09 16.90 -9.08
N VAL A 103 -7.97 16.19 -9.21
CA VAL A 103 -6.62 16.67 -8.82
C VAL A 103 -5.75 16.69 -10.06
N GLU A 104 -5.11 17.82 -10.37
CA GLU A 104 -4.13 17.91 -11.44
C GLU A 104 -2.76 18.20 -10.85
N LEU A 105 -1.76 17.43 -11.29
CA LEU A 105 -0.36 17.57 -10.87
C LEU A 105 0.54 17.58 -12.10
N GLU A 106 1.60 18.38 -12.07
CA GLU A 106 2.70 18.29 -13.01
C GLU A 106 3.77 17.35 -12.46
N GLY A 107 4.32 16.51 -13.34
CA GLY A 107 5.44 15.63 -13.04
C GLY A 107 6.51 15.73 -14.11
N GLU A 108 7.77 15.56 -13.73
CA GLU A 108 8.86 15.42 -14.68
C GLU A 108 8.69 14.09 -15.44
N CYS A 109 8.83 14.12 -16.76
CA CYS A 109 8.95 12.91 -17.53
C CYS A 109 10.30 12.27 -17.18
N ALA A 110 10.29 11.01 -16.74
CA ALA A 110 11.53 10.27 -16.56
C ALA A 110 12.16 10.04 -17.94
N ASP A 111 13.20 10.80 -18.29
CA ASP A 111 13.98 10.58 -19.49
C ASP A 111 14.56 9.16 -19.48
N GLY A 112 14.18 8.37 -20.48
CA GLY A 112 14.98 7.25 -20.97
C GLY A 112 15.14 6.09 -20.00
N MET A 113 14.06 5.53 -19.47
CA MET A 113 14.03 4.06 -19.38
C MET A 113 13.63 3.57 -20.77
N ASP A 114 14.65 3.19 -21.56
CA ASP A 114 14.45 2.47 -22.80
C ASP A 114 13.35 1.44 -22.63
N SER A 115 12.33 1.61 -23.42
CA SER A 115 11.20 0.73 -23.59
C SER A 115 11.65 -0.63 -24.13
N ASP A 116 12.23 -1.44 -23.26
CA ASP A 116 12.18 -2.89 -23.35
C ASP A 116 11.07 -3.44 -22.43
N VAL A 117 10.01 -2.66 -22.28
CA VAL A 117 8.70 -3.20 -21.97
C VAL A 117 8.05 -3.44 -23.32
N SER A 118 8.33 -4.62 -23.90
CA SER A 118 7.48 -5.23 -24.92
C SER A 118 6.03 -4.97 -24.53
N GLU A 119 5.29 -4.36 -25.45
CA GLU A 119 3.83 -4.17 -25.40
C GLU A 119 3.14 -5.51 -25.08
N GLU A 120 2.95 -5.76 -23.81
CA GLU A 120 1.92 -6.63 -23.29
C GLU A 120 1.22 -5.87 -22.16
N THR A 121 0.69 -4.70 -22.50
CA THR A 121 -0.39 -4.06 -21.76
C THR A 121 -1.69 -4.71 -22.15
N ASP A 122 -1.85 -5.94 -21.72
CA ASP A 122 -3.16 -6.41 -21.39
C ASP A 122 -3.34 -6.09 -19.90
N ALA A 123 -4.11 -5.04 -19.58
CA ALA A 123 -4.75 -4.87 -18.29
C ALA A 123 -5.78 -6.01 -18.18
N GLY A 124 -5.26 -7.23 -18.27
CA GLY A 124 -5.97 -8.45 -18.02
C GLY A 124 -6.45 -8.37 -16.59
N ILE A 125 -7.76 -8.24 -16.45
CA ILE A 125 -8.52 -8.79 -15.33
C ILE A 125 -7.75 -10.04 -14.92
N LEU A 126 -7.15 -10.02 -13.72
CA LEU A 126 -6.46 -11.20 -13.17
C LEU A 126 -7.48 -12.33 -13.14
N GLU A 127 -7.45 -13.17 -14.15
CA GLU A 127 -8.20 -14.42 -14.14
C GLU A 127 -7.74 -15.20 -12.89
N PRO A 128 -8.65 -15.63 -12.02
CA PRO A 128 -8.30 -16.47 -10.89
C PRO A 128 -7.78 -17.80 -11.41
N GLY A 129 -6.45 -17.98 -11.44
CA GLY A 129 -5.88 -19.28 -11.79
C GLY A 129 -4.52 -19.32 -12.48
N ALA A 130 -3.89 -18.20 -12.84
CA ALA A 130 -2.70 -18.24 -13.70
C ALA A 130 -1.34 -18.04 -13.01
N ASP A 131 -1.27 -17.56 -11.75
CA ASP A 131 0.02 -17.28 -11.10
C ASP A 131 0.24 -18.10 -9.83
N THR A 132 0.59 -19.38 -10.01
CA THR A 132 1.03 -20.28 -8.91
C THR A 132 2.50 -20.06 -8.52
N LEU A 133 3.02 -18.83 -8.73
CA LEU A 133 4.43 -18.50 -8.51
C LEU A 133 4.91 -18.77 -7.08
N LEU A 134 4.01 -18.63 -6.11
CA LEU A 134 4.26 -18.87 -4.71
C LEU A 134 3.47 -20.08 -4.17
N ALA A 135 3.02 -20.98 -5.05
CA ALA A 135 2.20 -22.13 -4.67
C ALA A 135 2.88 -22.98 -3.58
N GLY A 136 2.15 -23.23 -2.51
CA GLY A 136 2.62 -24.02 -1.37
C GLY A 136 3.64 -23.33 -0.47
N ARG A 137 3.96 -22.04 -0.71
CA ARG A 137 4.81 -21.23 0.16
C ARG A 137 4.03 -20.68 1.34
N ARG A 138 4.65 -20.67 2.51
CA ARG A 138 4.05 -20.11 3.73
C ARG A 138 4.77 -18.85 4.18
N PHE A 139 3.99 -17.82 4.44
CA PHE A 139 4.48 -16.51 4.86
C PHE A 139 3.95 -16.15 6.23
N LEU A 140 4.86 -15.82 7.15
CA LEU A 140 4.49 -15.23 8.43
C LEU A 140 4.38 -13.70 8.23
N ILE A 141 3.23 -13.13 8.60
CA ILE A 141 2.95 -11.70 8.46
C ILE A 141 2.78 -11.11 9.85
N ALA A 142 3.50 -10.03 10.14
CA ALA A 142 3.28 -9.18 11.32
C ALA A 142 2.79 -7.81 10.86
N GLU A 143 1.54 -7.48 11.15
CA GLU A 143 0.86 -6.22 10.79
C GLU A 143 -0.24 -5.97 11.82
N ASP A 144 -0.24 -4.77 12.42
CA ASP A 144 -1.21 -4.40 13.46
C ASP A 144 -2.50 -3.79 12.88
N ASN A 145 -2.44 -3.24 11.68
CA ASN A 145 -3.61 -2.73 10.98
C ASN A 145 -4.36 -3.85 10.26
N ALA A 146 -5.59 -4.12 10.69
CA ALA A 146 -6.40 -5.22 10.16
C ALA A 146 -6.67 -5.10 8.65
N ILE A 147 -6.82 -3.89 8.10
CA ILE A 147 -7.05 -3.68 6.67
C ILE A 147 -5.78 -4.00 5.88
N ASN A 148 -4.62 -3.50 6.29
CA ASN A 148 -3.35 -3.82 5.65
C ASN A 148 -3.07 -5.32 5.69
N ALA A 149 -3.30 -5.94 6.85
CA ALA A 149 -3.13 -7.37 7.06
C ALA A 149 -3.98 -8.21 6.10
N GLU A 150 -5.24 -7.83 5.90
CA GLU A 150 -6.15 -8.50 4.97
C GLU A 150 -5.70 -8.32 3.52
N ILE A 151 -5.35 -7.09 3.12
CA ILE A 151 -4.84 -6.80 1.76
C ILE A 151 -3.62 -7.67 1.44
N ILE A 152 -2.62 -7.70 2.34
CA ILE A 152 -1.40 -8.50 2.14
C ILE A 152 -1.74 -9.99 2.07
N SER A 153 -2.64 -10.46 2.94
CA SER A 153 -3.05 -11.85 2.97
C SER A 153 -3.75 -12.27 1.69
N GLU A 154 -4.67 -11.45 1.16
CA GLU A 154 -5.35 -11.72 -0.11
C GLU A 154 -4.38 -11.71 -1.29
N LEU A 155 -3.45 -10.77 -1.36
CA LEU A 155 -2.42 -10.73 -2.41
C LEU A 155 -1.56 -12.01 -2.39
N LEU A 156 -1.16 -12.49 -1.23
CA LEU A 156 -0.41 -13.73 -1.10
C LEU A 156 -1.23 -14.95 -1.54
N ARG A 157 -2.52 -15.01 -1.15
CA ARG A 157 -3.44 -16.09 -1.58
C ARG A 157 -3.65 -16.08 -3.09
N MET A 158 -3.77 -14.91 -3.72
CA MET A 158 -3.84 -14.79 -5.19
C MET A 158 -2.60 -15.37 -5.89
N PHE A 159 -1.43 -15.27 -5.25
CA PHE A 159 -0.19 -15.88 -5.76
C PHE A 159 -0.04 -17.37 -5.38
N GLY A 160 -1.04 -17.97 -4.75
CA GLY A 160 -1.06 -19.38 -4.34
C GLY A 160 -0.33 -19.67 -3.03
N ALA A 161 0.01 -18.65 -2.25
CA ALA A 161 0.71 -18.80 -0.97
C ALA A 161 -0.24 -18.91 0.23
N GLU A 162 0.28 -19.39 1.35
CA GLU A 162 -0.43 -19.51 2.63
C GLU A 162 0.04 -18.42 3.61
N PRO A 163 -0.73 -17.35 3.87
CA PRO A 163 -0.40 -16.34 4.87
C PRO A 163 -0.75 -16.81 6.29
N VAL A 164 0.13 -16.54 7.25
CA VAL A 164 -0.10 -16.72 8.68
C VAL A 164 0.08 -15.35 9.35
N LEU A 165 -1.02 -14.78 9.82
CA LEU A 165 -1.06 -13.42 10.35
C LEU A 165 -0.83 -13.37 11.86
N ARG A 166 -0.05 -12.36 12.31
CA ARG A 166 0.12 -11.95 13.71
C ARG A 166 0.02 -10.43 13.82
N GLN A 167 -0.55 -9.93 14.91
CA GLN A 167 -0.92 -8.52 15.08
C GLN A 167 0.21 -7.65 15.65
N ASN A 168 1.36 -8.22 16.01
CA ASN A 168 2.54 -7.46 16.48
C ASN A 168 3.79 -8.32 16.41
N GLY A 169 4.95 -7.68 16.58
CA GLY A 169 6.25 -8.34 16.53
C GLY A 169 6.42 -9.46 17.55
N ALA A 170 5.92 -9.27 18.79
CA ALA A 170 6.06 -10.27 19.84
C ALA A 170 5.30 -11.57 19.53
N GLN A 171 4.11 -11.45 18.93
CA GLN A 171 3.34 -12.61 18.48
C GLN A 171 4.04 -13.31 17.31
N ALA A 172 4.60 -12.55 16.36
CA ALA A 172 5.33 -13.11 15.23
C ALA A 172 6.59 -13.85 15.65
N VAL A 173 7.36 -13.28 16.59
CA VAL A 173 8.55 -13.96 17.15
C VAL A 173 8.18 -15.25 17.86
N ARG A 174 7.10 -15.26 18.66
CA ARG A 174 6.61 -16.46 19.35
C ARG A 174 6.21 -17.51 18.33
N GLU A 175 5.39 -17.13 17.35
CA GLU A 175 4.94 -18.03 16.29
C GLU A 175 6.12 -18.65 15.52
N PHE A 176 7.08 -17.80 15.14
CA PHE A 176 8.28 -18.26 14.45
C PHE A 176 9.08 -19.25 15.30
N ARG A 177 9.30 -18.93 16.58
CA ARG A 177 10.09 -19.77 17.51
C ARG A 177 9.42 -21.13 17.76
N ASP A 178 8.10 -21.16 17.94
CA ASP A 178 7.35 -22.33 18.34
C ASP A 178 7.04 -23.28 17.16
N ALA A 179 7.15 -22.77 15.90
CA ALA A 179 6.98 -23.58 14.69
C ALA A 179 8.25 -24.37 14.34
N PRO A 180 8.14 -25.55 13.72
CA PRO A 180 9.29 -26.30 13.20
C PRO A 180 10.13 -25.49 12.21
N ALA A 181 11.44 -25.75 12.15
CA ALA A 181 12.31 -25.12 11.16
C ALA A 181 11.85 -25.43 9.73
N GLY A 182 11.91 -24.44 8.83
CA GLY A 182 11.42 -24.57 7.46
C GLY A 182 9.92 -24.47 7.27
N THR A 183 9.14 -24.17 8.34
CA THR A 183 7.69 -23.95 8.25
C THR A 183 7.35 -22.72 7.41
N TYR A 184 8.17 -21.69 7.46
CA TYR A 184 7.95 -20.43 6.74
C TYR A 184 9.03 -20.22 5.68
N ASP A 185 8.64 -19.70 4.54
CA ASP A 185 9.54 -19.35 3.44
C ASP A 185 10.07 -17.92 3.56
N ALA A 186 9.31 -17.03 4.17
CA ALA A 186 9.72 -15.67 4.53
C ALA A 186 8.80 -15.07 5.61
N VAL A 187 9.27 -13.96 6.19
CA VAL A 187 8.51 -13.13 7.15
C VAL A 187 8.29 -11.75 6.53
N LEU A 188 7.05 -11.30 6.46
CA LEU A 188 6.68 -9.92 6.13
C LEU A 188 6.43 -9.19 7.46
N MET A 189 7.20 -8.15 7.72
CA MET A 189 7.27 -7.50 9.02
C MET A 189 7.02 -6.01 8.91
N ASP A 190 5.89 -5.52 9.43
CA ASP A 190 5.70 -4.09 9.61
C ASP A 190 6.73 -3.54 10.59
N ILE A 191 7.25 -2.36 10.30
CA ILE A 191 8.20 -1.68 11.17
C ILE A 191 7.49 -1.07 12.37
N GLN A 192 6.35 -0.41 12.15
CA GLN A 192 5.65 0.35 13.18
C GLN A 192 4.50 -0.46 13.75
N MET A 193 4.75 -1.18 14.84
CA MET A 193 3.74 -1.97 15.55
C MET A 193 3.80 -1.72 17.06
N PRO A 194 2.67 -1.84 17.77
CA PRO A 194 2.63 -1.77 19.23
C PRO A 194 3.29 -3.02 19.85
N VAL A 195 3.64 -2.94 21.13
CA VAL A 195 4.23 -4.00 21.97
C VAL A 195 5.67 -4.34 21.59
N MET A 196 5.95 -4.64 20.33
CA MET A 196 7.28 -4.92 19.78
C MET A 196 7.30 -4.46 18.33
N ASN A 197 8.20 -3.53 18.01
CA ASN A 197 8.36 -3.02 16.66
C ASN A 197 9.08 -4.04 15.74
N GLY A 198 9.05 -3.78 14.41
CA GLY A 198 9.60 -4.71 13.43
C GLY A 198 11.10 -4.92 13.55
N TYR A 199 11.88 -3.91 13.93
CA TYR A 199 13.32 -4.03 14.12
C TYR A 199 13.66 -4.94 15.30
N GLU A 200 12.96 -4.76 16.42
CA GLU A 200 13.10 -5.62 17.61
C GLU A 200 12.72 -7.05 17.29
N ALA A 201 11.59 -7.23 16.58
CA ALA A 201 11.11 -8.54 16.17
C ALA A 201 12.10 -9.26 15.23
N ALA A 202 12.69 -8.55 14.27
CA ALA A 202 13.68 -9.12 13.36
C ALA A 202 14.93 -9.58 14.11
N ARG A 203 15.47 -8.78 15.04
CA ARG A 203 16.59 -9.19 15.88
C ARG A 203 16.25 -10.41 16.71
N ALA A 204 15.09 -10.40 17.36
CA ALA A 204 14.63 -11.53 18.17
C ALA A 204 14.45 -12.81 17.34
N ILE A 205 13.97 -12.73 16.08
CA ILE A 205 13.94 -13.86 15.15
C ILE A 205 15.36 -14.37 14.89
N ARG A 206 16.33 -13.49 14.63
CA ARG A 206 17.74 -13.88 14.38
C ARG A 206 18.42 -14.53 15.58
N GLU A 207 17.98 -14.21 16.78
CA GLU A 207 18.49 -14.74 18.05
C GLU A 207 17.79 -16.03 18.50
N THR A 208 16.74 -16.49 17.80
CA THR A 208 16.08 -17.76 18.13
C THR A 208 17.02 -18.95 17.86
N ASP A 209 16.95 -19.96 18.74
CA ASP A 209 17.69 -21.23 18.57
C ASP A 209 16.99 -22.13 17.53
N ARG A 210 17.00 -21.67 16.27
CA ARG A 210 16.43 -22.38 15.13
C ARG A 210 17.44 -22.41 13.98
N GLU A 211 17.53 -23.55 13.28
CA GLU A 211 18.48 -23.73 12.17
C GLU A 211 18.28 -22.70 11.03
N ASP A 212 17.04 -22.25 10.81
CA ASP A 212 16.67 -21.30 9.76
C ASP A 212 16.64 -19.83 10.22
N ALA A 213 16.83 -19.54 11.51
CA ALA A 213 16.76 -18.20 12.07
C ALA A 213 17.72 -17.19 11.40
N GLY A 214 18.93 -17.63 11.09
CA GLY A 214 19.93 -16.80 10.42
C GLY A 214 19.70 -16.60 8.91
N THR A 215 18.87 -17.44 8.29
CA THR A 215 18.75 -17.51 6.82
C THR A 215 17.36 -17.18 6.28
N ILE A 216 16.31 -17.29 7.10
CA ILE A 216 14.95 -16.94 6.67
C ILE A 216 14.88 -15.49 6.20
N PRO A 217 14.34 -15.22 5.02
CA PRO A 217 14.13 -13.84 4.58
C PRO A 217 13.15 -13.12 5.51
N VAL A 218 13.55 -11.97 6.06
CA VAL A 218 12.68 -11.03 6.77
C VAL A 218 12.59 -9.77 5.93
N ILE A 219 11.38 -9.44 5.51
CA ILE A 219 11.10 -8.33 4.59
C ILE A 219 10.38 -7.24 5.38
N ALA A 220 11.00 -6.08 5.48
CA ALA A 220 10.41 -4.91 6.12
C ALA A 220 9.26 -4.36 5.28
N MET A 221 8.15 -4.01 5.91
CA MET A 221 7.09 -3.19 5.33
C MET A 221 7.15 -1.82 6.02
N THR A 222 7.42 -0.75 5.27
CA THR A 222 7.68 0.57 5.84
C THR A 222 6.88 1.67 5.16
N ALA A 223 6.40 2.64 5.93
CA ALA A 223 5.76 3.83 5.37
C ALA A 223 6.75 4.77 4.66
N ASN A 224 8.05 4.67 4.99
CA ASN A 224 9.11 5.51 4.43
C ASN A 224 10.25 4.63 3.91
N ALA A 225 10.73 4.92 2.70
CA ALA A 225 11.88 4.26 2.09
C ALA A 225 13.15 5.14 2.14
N PHE A 226 13.32 5.95 3.20
CA PHE A 226 14.53 6.75 3.36
C PHE A 226 15.76 5.89 3.63
N ALA A 227 16.93 6.38 3.25
CA ALA A 227 18.19 5.64 3.38
C ALA A 227 18.48 5.20 4.83
N GLU A 228 18.07 6.01 5.81
CA GLU A 228 18.22 5.71 7.24
C GLU A 228 17.38 4.52 7.69
N ASP A 229 16.12 4.44 7.24
CA ASP A 229 15.21 3.33 7.55
C ASP A 229 15.70 2.02 6.91
N ILE A 230 16.22 2.11 5.68
CA ILE A 230 16.79 0.96 4.98
C ILE A 230 18.04 0.44 5.73
N GLN A 231 18.89 1.34 6.22
CA GLN A 231 20.07 0.96 6.99
C GLN A 231 19.67 0.32 8.32
N ALA A 232 18.73 0.92 9.06
CA ALA A 232 18.22 0.37 10.32
C ALA A 232 17.61 -1.04 10.13
N ALA A 233 16.88 -1.27 9.03
CA ALA A 233 16.35 -2.58 8.69
C ALA A 233 17.45 -3.61 8.44
N ARG A 234 18.51 -3.23 7.72
CA ARG A 234 19.69 -4.10 7.49
C ARG A 234 20.41 -4.44 8.80
N ASP A 235 20.61 -3.44 9.68
CA ASP A 235 21.26 -3.61 10.98
C ASP A 235 20.44 -4.49 11.93
N ALA A 236 19.12 -4.50 11.75
CA ALA A 236 18.22 -5.43 12.42
C ALA A 236 18.21 -6.85 11.81
N GLY A 237 18.99 -7.11 10.75
CA GLY A 237 19.07 -8.41 10.08
C GLY A 237 17.95 -8.66 9.08
N MET A 238 17.24 -7.63 8.60
CA MET A 238 16.23 -7.76 7.55
C MET A 238 16.90 -7.91 6.17
N THR A 239 16.24 -8.66 5.28
CA THR A 239 16.79 -9.06 3.97
C THR A 239 16.43 -8.10 2.85
N ALA A 240 15.24 -7.48 2.95
CA ALA A 240 14.68 -6.55 1.97
C ALA A 240 13.66 -5.64 2.63
N HIS A 241 13.16 -4.67 1.86
CA HIS A 241 12.07 -3.79 2.26
C HIS A 241 11.06 -3.62 1.13
N ILE A 242 9.82 -3.30 1.50
CA ILE A 242 8.70 -2.94 0.63
C ILE A 242 8.07 -1.69 1.22
N ALA A 243 7.90 -0.66 0.39
CA ALA A 243 7.23 0.58 0.81
C ALA A 243 5.71 0.36 0.89
N LYS A 244 5.06 0.98 1.86
CA LYS A 244 3.61 1.11 1.96
C LYS A 244 3.15 2.40 1.24
N PRO A 245 2.03 2.41 0.50
CA PRO A 245 1.10 1.30 0.29
C PRO A 245 1.71 0.19 -0.56
N ILE A 246 1.36 -1.07 -0.23
CA ILE A 246 1.96 -2.22 -0.90
C ILE A 246 1.41 -2.33 -2.33
N ASP A 247 2.31 -2.16 -3.29
CA ASP A 247 2.04 -2.41 -4.70
C ASP A 247 2.15 -3.90 -5.03
N VAL A 248 1.19 -4.41 -5.81
CA VAL A 248 1.08 -5.84 -6.17
C VAL A 248 2.31 -6.33 -6.94
N GLY A 249 2.77 -5.54 -7.93
CA GLY A 249 3.94 -5.87 -8.74
C GLY A 249 5.23 -5.84 -7.91
N MET A 250 5.38 -4.83 -7.05
CA MET A 250 6.54 -4.70 -6.16
C MET A 250 6.60 -5.88 -5.16
N LEU A 251 5.48 -6.27 -4.56
CA LEU A 251 5.41 -7.43 -3.67
C LEU A 251 5.83 -8.70 -4.41
N LYS A 252 5.19 -8.98 -5.57
CA LYS A 252 5.49 -10.14 -6.44
C LYS A 252 6.97 -10.19 -6.80
N ASN A 253 7.52 -9.11 -7.35
CA ASN A 253 8.91 -9.03 -7.79
C ASN A 253 9.90 -9.23 -6.63
N THR A 254 9.62 -8.62 -5.46
CA THR A 254 10.47 -8.75 -4.29
C THR A 254 10.49 -10.18 -3.76
N LEU A 255 9.32 -10.82 -3.62
CA LEU A 255 9.21 -12.20 -3.17
C LEU A 255 9.89 -13.18 -4.13
N THR A 256 9.65 -13.04 -5.44
CA THR A 256 10.26 -13.88 -6.48
C THR A 256 11.79 -13.79 -6.45
N ARG A 257 12.33 -12.56 -6.36
CA ARG A 257 13.78 -12.32 -6.30
C ARG A 257 14.41 -12.94 -5.07
N ILE A 258 13.76 -12.84 -3.91
CA ILE A 258 14.29 -13.34 -2.64
C ILE A 258 14.25 -14.87 -2.61
N LEU A 259 13.10 -15.46 -2.94
CA LEU A 259 12.91 -16.91 -2.91
C LEU A 259 13.70 -17.63 -4.01
N GLY A 260 13.87 -17.02 -5.18
CA GLY A 260 14.71 -17.54 -6.26
C GLY A 260 16.20 -17.63 -5.88
N ARG A 261 16.68 -16.75 -4.99
CA ARG A 261 18.05 -16.82 -4.43
C ARG A 261 18.22 -17.94 -3.39
N THR A 262 17.17 -18.24 -2.65
CA THR A 262 17.17 -19.25 -1.59
C THR A 262 17.21 -20.67 -2.17
N ASN A 263 16.55 -20.92 -3.31
CA ASN A 263 16.58 -22.21 -4.00
C ASN A 263 17.96 -22.57 -4.58
N LYS A 264 18.79 -21.58 -4.97
CA LYS A 264 20.16 -21.84 -5.46
C LYS A 264 21.16 -22.29 -4.37
N LYS A 265 20.85 -22.07 -3.09
CA LYS A 265 21.70 -22.48 -1.97
C LYS A 265 21.37 -23.88 -1.41
N LYS A 266 20.17 -24.42 -1.68
CA LYS A 266 19.78 -25.79 -1.27
C LYS A 266 20.19 -26.89 -2.27
N GLY A 267 20.79 -26.53 -3.40
CA GLY A 267 21.21 -27.44 -4.47
C GLY A 267 22.71 -27.62 -4.63
N LYS A 268 23.52 -27.34 -3.57
CA LYS A 268 24.98 -27.67 -3.55
C LYS A 268 25.31 -28.50 -2.34
#